data_6fed3d95a7c30b3221fb6aa2cafd33fe
#
_entry.id   6fed3d95a7c30b3221fb6aa2cafd33fe
#
_cell.length_a   1.000
_cell.length_b   1.000
_cell.length_c   1.000
_cell.angle_alpha   90.00
_cell.angle_beta   90.00
_cell.angle_gamma   90.00
#
_symmetry.space_group_name_H-M   'P 1'
#
loop_
_entity.id
_entity.type
_entity.pdbx_description
1 polymer ?
#
loop_
_entity_poly.entity_id
_entity_poly.type
_entity_poly.pdbx_seq_one_letter_code
_entity_poly.pdbx_strand_id
1 'polypeptide(L)'
;YSKVEDYWRKYYGNVNWAVPLSDKQGLVFDFNIYDTKSDGRGIQRAEKDGTTKLDNRAFSLSGAYNIGAHTFTLAYQRVTGDGDYGYGVDGGGTVFLANSVARSDFNAEDEKSWQARYDLNFAEFGVPGLSFMTRYIRGTGANTATTDNGKEWERDIDVKYVLQEGPAKDLSFRVRQATYRSSAGVYYGSGSLDELRLIVEYPLSI
;
A
#
# COMPACT_ATOMS: atom_id res chain seq x y z
N TYR A 1 15.44 -6.82 9.91
CA TYR A 1 15.21 -6.70 11.35
C TYR A 1 15.36 -5.23 11.75
N SER A 2 14.44 -4.75 12.54
CA SER A 2 14.52 -3.45 13.22
C SER A 2 14.04 -3.57 14.66
N LYS A 3 14.61 -2.73 15.53
CA LYS A 3 14.24 -2.63 16.94
C LYS A 3 14.15 -1.16 17.32
N VAL A 4 13.10 -0.82 18.04
CA VAL A 4 13.00 0.43 18.78
C VAL A 4 12.99 0.05 20.25
N GLU A 5 14.04 0.47 20.98
CA GLU A 5 14.24 0.12 22.38
C GLU A 5 13.05 0.58 23.23
N ASP A 6 12.59 -0.28 24.14
CA ASP A 6 11.41 -0.09 24.98
C ASP A 6 10.05 -0.04 24.23
N TYR A 7 10.03 -0.23 22.91
CA TYR A 7 8.80 -0.17 22.10
C TYR A 7 8.49 -1.50 21.44
N TRP A 8 9.28 -1.89 20.42
CA TRP A 8 9.04 -3.11 19.67
C TRP A 8 10.29 -3.61 18.94
N ARG A 9 10.23 -4.86 18.57
CA ARG A 9 11.12 -5.51 17.59
C ARG A 9 10.32 -6.06 16.43
N LYS A 10 10.84 -5.88 15.22
CA LYS A 10 10.16 -6.26 13.98
C LYS A 10 11.09 -7.04 13.07
N TYR A 11 10.57 -8.12 12.53
CA TYR A 11 11.19 -8.90 11.46
C TYR A 11 10.41 -8.69 10.18
N TYR A 12 11.11 -8.57 9.07
CA TYR A 12 10.55 -8.43 7.74
C TYR A 12 11.12 -9.50 6.82
N GLY A 13 10.27 -10.11 6.00
CA GLY A 13 10.62 -11.02 4.93
C GLY A 13 9.86 -10.70 3.65
N ASN A 14 10.54 -10.83 2.52
CA ASN A 14 9.94 -10.69 1.19
C ASN A 14 10.38 -11.83 0.29
N VAL A 15 9.46 -12.29 -0.55
CA VAL A 15 9.73 -13.21 -1.66
C VAL A 15 9.06 -12.62 -2.90
N ASN A 16 9.88 -12.32 -3.91
CA ASN A 16 9.41 -11.90 -5.23
C ASN A 16 9.79 -12.97 -6.26
N TRP A 17 8.83 -13.37 -7.08
CA TRP A 17 9.02 -14.40 -8.07
C TRP A 17 8.39 -14.01 -9.40
N ALA A 18 9.23 -13.89 -10.44
CA ALA A 18 8.80 -13.61 -11.80
C ALA A 18 8.84 -14.88 -12.65
N VAL A 19 7.76 -15.13 -13.38
CA VAL A 19 7.59 -16.28 -14.27
C VAL A 19 7.34 -15.77 -15.69
N PRO A 20 8.32 -15.79 -16.59
CA PRO A 20 8.11 -15.47 -18.00
C PRO A 20 7.24 -16.56 -18.64
N LEU A 21 6.20 -16.19 -19.36
CA LEU A 21 5.34 -17.11 -20.11
C LEU A 21 5.60 -17.04 -21.61
N SER A 22 5.90 -15.84 -22.13
CA SER A 22 6.33 -15.59 -23.51
C SER A 22 7.03 -14.22 -23.57
N ASP A 23 7.47 -13.78 -24.76
CA ASP A 23 8.13 -12.49 -24.97
C ASP A 23 7.27 -11.28 -24.52
N LYS A 24 5.95 -11.44 -24.49
CA LYS A 24 5.01 -10.37 -24.14
C LYS A 24 4.09 -10.70 -22.95
N GLN A 25 4.34 -11.83 -22.28
CA GLN A 25 3.48 -12.28 -21.18
C GLN A 25 4.32 -12.79 -20.02
N GLY A 26 3.89 -12.46 -18.81
CA GLY A 26 4.55 -12.93 -17.60
C GLY A 26 3.66 -12.83 -16.38
N LEU A 27 4.01 -13.58 -15.36
CA LEU A 27 3.43 -13.49 -14.04
C LEU A 27 4.49 -13.01 -13.06
N VAL A 28 4.08 -12.16 -12.12
CA VAL A 28 4.93 -11.73 -11.01
C VAL A 28 4.14 -11.95 -9.72
N PHE A 29 4.74 -12.68 -8.79
CA PHE A 29 4.20 -12.87 -7.46
C PHE A 29 5.09 -12.15 -6.45
N ASP A 30 4.46 -11.47 -5.48
CA ASP A 30 5.16 -10.80 -4.40
C ASP A 30 4.49 -11.11 -3.06
N PHE A 31 5.27 -11.64 -2.13
CA PHE A 31 4.86 -11.95 -0.77
C PHE A 31 5.68 -11.12 0.22
N ASN A 32 5.00 -10.42 1.10
CA ASN A 32 5.62 -9.63 2.17
C ASN A 32 5.05 -10.07 3.52
N ILE A 33 5.90 -10.14 4.53
CA ILE A 33 5.51 -10.48 5.90
C ILE A 33 6.29 -9.66 6.91
N TYR A 34 5.58 -9.15 7.90
CA TYR A 34 6.12 -8.52 9.11
C TYR A 34 5.66 -9.30 10.33
N ASP A 35 6.58 -9.59 11.24
CA ASP A 35 6.30 -10.12 12.57
C ASP A 35 6.80 -9.09 13.58
N THR A 36 5.89 -8.50 14.36
CA THR A 36 6.17 -7.39 15.27
C THR A 36 5.79 -7.79 16.68
N LYS A 37 6.69 -7.56 17.63
CA LYS A 37 6.47 -7.86 19.05
C LYS A 37 6.87 -6.69 19.92
N SER A 38 6.08 -6.41 20.96
CA SER A 38 6.43 -5.44 21.99
C SER A 38 7.79 -5.76 22.60
N ASP A 39 8.55 -4.70 22.92
CA ASP A 39 9.78 -4.73 23.68
C ASP A 39 9.69 -3.65 24.77
N GLY A 40 9.74 -4.03 26.03
CA GLY A 40 9.57 -3.10 27.14
C GLY A 40 8.14 -2.57 27.33
N ARG A 41 7.98 -1.26 27.46
CA ARG A 41 6.69 -0.61 27.79
C ARG A 41 5.72 -0.50 26.65
N GLY A 42 6.15 -0.69 25.40
CA GLY A 42 5.34 -0.59 24.19
C GLY A 42 4.47 0.67 24.15
N ILE A 43 4.84 1.70 23.41
CA ILE A 43 3.94 2.83 23.18
C ILE A 43 3.13 2.53 21.92
N GLN A 44 1.97 1.99 22.12
CA GLN A 44 0.94 1.84 21.12
C GLN A 44 -0.31 2.59 21.57
N ARG A 45 -1.24 2.86 20.65
CA ARG A 45 -2.58 3.31 21.05
C ARG A 45 -3.07 2.43 22.18
N ALA A 46 -3.58 3.02 23.23
CA ALA A 46 -4.31 2.28 24.22
C ALA A 46 -5.42 1.51 23.52
N GLU A 47 -5.33 0.21 23.49
CA GLU A 47 -6.39 -0.65 22.99
C GLU A 47 -7.66 -0.45 23.82
N LYS A 48 -8.79 -0.99 23.37
CA LYS A 48 -10.09 -0.88 24.09
C LYS A 48 -10.02 -1.26 25.56
N ASP A 49 -9.15 -2.19 25.90
CA ASP A 49 -8.94 -2.69 27.27
C ASP A 49 -7.84 -1.95 28.03
N GLY A 50 -7.22 -0.91 27.43
CA GLY A 50 -6.11 -0.17 28.00
C GLY A 50 -4.75 -0.88 27.90
N THR A 51 -4.66 -1.99 27.19
CA THR A 51 -3.37 -2.65 26.93
C THR A 51 -2.59 -1.87 25.86
N THR A 52 -1.27 -1.90 25.94
CA THR A 52 -0.37 -1.31 24.94
C THR A 52 0.43 -2.41 24.24
N LYS A 53 -0.11 -3.63 24.22
CA LYS A 53 0.57 -4.78 23.65
C LYS A 53 0.59 -4.69 22.13
N LEU A 54 1.74 -4.93 21.56
CA LEU A 54 1.95 -5.09 20.13
C LEU A 54 2.55 -6.47 19.89
N ASP A 55 1.75 -7.39 19.42
CA ASP A 55 2.17 -8.74 19.04
C ASP A 55 1.38 -9.16 17.80
N ASN A 56 1.78 -8.64 16.65
CA ASN A 56 1.04 -8.85 15.44
C ASN A 56 1.90 -9.35 14.27
N ARG A 57 1.21 -9.91 13.32
CA ARG A 57 1.75 -10.30 12.03
C ARG A 57 0.94 -9.67 10.91
N ALA A 58 1.60 -8.85 10.10
CA ALA A 58 1.03 -8.28 8.90
C ALA A 58 1.66 -8.95 7.67
N PHE A 59 0.83 -9.43 6.73
CA PHE A 59 1.33 -10.02 5.51
C PHE A 59 0.47 -9.65 4.31
N SER A 60 1.09 -9.68 3.13
CA SER A 60 0.40 -9.51 1.85
C SER A 60 0.95 -10.46 0.79
N LEU A 61 0.06 -10.88 -0.12
CA LEU A 61 0.38 -11.62 -1.32
C LEU A 61 -0.25 -10.91 -2.51
N SER A 62 0.52 -10.66 -3.55
CA SER A 62 0.01 -10.16 -4.83
C SER A 62 0.43 -11.05 -5.99
N GLY A 63 -0.39 -11.07 -7.02
CA GLY A 63 -0.10 -11.70 -8.30
C GLY A 63 -0.45 -10.73 -9.43
N ALA A 64 0.52 -10.44 -10.30
CA ALA A 64 0.36 -9.59 -11.47
C ALA A 64 0.52 -10.42 -12.75
N TYR A 65 -0.40 -10.28 -13.68
CA TYR A 65 -0.32 -10.81 -15.03
C TYR A 65 -0.06 -9.67 -16.01
N ASN A 66 1.08 -9.74 -16.69
CA ASN A 66 1.49 -8.80 -17.72
C ASN A 66 1.19 -9.39 -19.09
N ILE A 67 0.52 -8.63 -19.96
CA ILE A 67 0.25 -8.98 -21.35
C ILE A 67 0.35 -7.75 -22.26
N GLY A 68 1.43 -7.65 -23.04
CA GLY A 68 1.73 -6.47 -23.85
C GLY A 68 1.73 -5.20 -23.00
N ALA A 69 0.89 -4.22 -23.39
CA ALA A 69 0.75 -2.94 -22.70
C ALA A 69 0.03 -3.03 -21.32
N HIS A 70 -0.59 -4.15 -21.01
CA HIS A 70 -1.53 -4.29 -19.91
C HIS A 70 -0.92 -5.07 -18.74
N THR A 71 -1.23 -4.64 -17.50
CA THR A 71 -0.96 -5.40 -16.28
C THR A 71 -2.21 -5.46 -15.43
N PHE A 72 -2.59 -6.67 -15.02
CA PHE A 72 -3.69 -6.94 -14.09
C PHE A 72 -3.12 -7.51 -12.81
N THR A 73 -3.41 -6.87 -11.67
CA THR A 73 -2.92 -7.30 -10.37
C THR A 73 -4.08 -7.59 -9.43
N LEU A 74 -3.99 -8.70 -8.72
CA LEU A 74 -4.82 -9.00 -7.57
C LEU A 74 -3.92 -9.11 -6.34
N ALA A 75 -4.39 -8.58 -5.20
CA ALA A 75 -3.65 -8.69 -3.96
C ALA A 75 -4.60 -8.97 -2.78
N TYR A 76 -4.04 -9.65 -1.79
CA TYR A 76 -4.65 -9.90 -0.49
C TYR A 76 -3.68 -9.51 0.61
N GLN A 77 -4.20 -8.88 1.67
CA GLN A 77 -3.43 -8.46 2.84
C GLN A 77 -4.21 -8.74 4.10
N ARG A 78 -3.50 -9.04 5.19
CA ARG A 78 -4.09 -9.27 6.50
C ARG A 78 -3.13 -8.87 7.63
N VAL A 79 -3.71 -8.32 8.69
CA VAL A 79 -3.09 -8.18 10.00
C VAL A 79 -3.75 -9.16 10.97
N THR A 80 -2.97 -9.78 11.82
CA THR A 80 -3.43 -10.75 12.84
C THR A 80 -2.64 -10.58 14.12
N GLY A 81 -3.26 -10.85 15.27
CA GLY A 81 -2.66 -10.69 16.60
C GLY A 81 -3.04 -9.35 17.21
N ASP A 82 -2.33 -8.93 18.26
CA ASP A 82 -2.69 -7.78 19.07
C ASP A 82 -2.08 -6.48 18.49
N GLY A 83 -2.90 -5.47 18.25
CA GLY A 83 -2.56 -4.12 17.82
C GLY A 83 -2.40 -3.93 16.32
N ASP A 84 -2.51 -2.68 15.89
CA ASP A 84 -2.31 -2.24 14.51
C ASP A 84 -0.86 -2.47 14.05
N TYR A 85 -0.61 -2.43 12.74
CA TYR A 85 0.76 -2.43 12.23
C TYR A 85 1.57 -1.27 12.82
N GLY A 86 2.66 -1.59 13.52
CA GLY A 86 3.54 -0.59 14.15
C GLY A 86 4.48 0.08 13.14
N TYR A 87 4.33 1.37 12.96
CA TYR A 87 5.26 2.18 12.17
C TYR A 87 6.53 2.51 12.98
N GLY A 88 7.59 2.98 12.29
CA GLY A 88 8.76 3.54 12.95
C GLY A 88 8.42 4.84 13.70
N VAL A 89 9.19 5.14 14.75
CA VAL A 89 8.99 6.36 15.57
C VAL A 89 9.53 7.62 14.90
N ASP A 90 10.33 7.48 13.87
CA ASP A 90 10.96 8.56 13.10
C ASP A 90 10.11 9.07 11.93
N GLY A 91 8.90 8.55 11.78
CA GLY A 91 8.03 8.87 10.64
C GLY A 91 8.53 8.32 9.30
N GLY A 92 9.65 7.59 9.28
CA GLY A 92 10.29 7.05 8.08
C GLY A 92 9.88 5.61 7.74
N GLY A 93 8.85 5.08 8.37
CA GLY A 93 8.42 3.69 8.16
C GLY A 93 7.83 3.45 6.78
N THR A 94 8.65 2.96 5.84
CA THR A 94 8.12 2.41 4.58
C THR A 94 7.43 1.09 4.85
N VAL A 95 6.21 0.94 4.35
CA VAL A 95 5.42 -0.30 4.43
C VAL A 95 5.42 -0.97 3.06
N PHE A 96 5.89 -2.21 3.00
CA PHE A 96 5.93 -3.00 1.77
C PHE A 96 4.74 -3.97 1.66
N LEU A 97 3.61 -3.62 2.25
CA LEU A 97 2.38 -4.38 2.09
C LEU A 97 1.66 -3.99 0.79
N ALA A 98 1.08 -4.96 0.10
CA ALA A 98 0.51 -4.77 -1.24
C ALA A 98 -0.66 -3.78 -1.27
N ASN A 99 -1.40 -3.65 -0.17
CA ASN A 99 -2.54 -2.75 -0.06
C ASN A 99 -2.20 -1.43 0.67
N SER A 100 -0.91 -1.14 0.93
CA SER A 100 -0.47 0.19 1.33
C SER A 100 -0.54 1.13 0.11
N VAL A 101 -1.50 2.06 0.13
CA VAL A 101 -1.87 2.82 -1.07
C VAL A 101 -1.86 4.34 -0.82
N ALA A 102 -2.64 5.13 -1.55
CA ALA A 102 -2.49 6.58 -1.52
C ALA A 102 -2.96 7.20 -0.18
N ARG A 103 -3.97 6.61 0.46
CA ARG A 103 -4.60 7.17 1.67
C ARG A 103 -4.61 6.21 2.85
N SER A 104 -4.86 4.93 2.62
CA SER A 104 -4.88 3.91 3.67
C SER A 104 -3.84 2.83 3.41
N ASP A 105 -3.35 2.24 4.48
CA ASP A 105 -2.46 1.07 4.44
C ASP A 105 -3.22 -0.23 4.72
N PHE A 106 -4.52 -0.16 5.03
CA PHE A 106 -5.38 -1.33 5.30
C PHE A 106 -4.73 -2.28 6.33
N ASN A 107 -4.23 -1.71 7.41
CA ASN A 107 -3.34 -2.40 8.34
C ASN A 107 -3.75 -2.27 9.81
N ALA A 108 -5.03 -2.00 10.06
CA ALA A 108 -5.60 -2.05 11.40
C ALA A 108 -5.58 -3.50 11.94
N GLU A 109 -5.67 -3.63 13.26
CA GLU A 109 -5.77 -4.94 13.92
C GLU A 109 -6.90 -5.78 13.33
N ASP A 110 -6.65 -7.07 13.08
CA ASP A 110 -7.55 -8.06 12.50
C ASP A 110 -8.06 -7.75 11.08
N GLU A 111 -7.69 -6.62 10.51
CA GLU A 111 -8.13 -6.23 9.18
C GLU A 111 -7.63 -7.19 8.11
N LYS A 112 -8.53 -7.47 7.17
CA LYS A 112 -8.25 -8.18 5.93
C LYS A 112 -8.74 -7.36 4.76
N SER A 113 -7.90 -7.24 3.73
CA SER A 113 -8.20 -6.46 2.54
C SER A 113 -7.80 -7.18 1.26
N TRP A 114 -8.49 -6.84 0.18
CA TRP A 114 -8.16 -7.29 -1.16
C TRP A 114 -8.07 -6.10 -2.11
N GLN A 115 -7.28 -6.23 -3.17
CA GLN A 115 -7.08 -5.23 -4.20
C GLN A 115 -7.27 -5.84 -5.59
N ALA A 116 -7.91 -5.08 -6.47
CA ALA A 116 -7.84 -5.27 -7.92
C ALA A 116 -7.23 -4.01 -8.53
N ARG A 117 -6.21 -4.19 -9.38
CA ARG A 117 -5.48 -3.11 -10.03
C ARG A 117 -5.30 -3.40 -11.51
N TYR A 118 -5.38 -2.36 -12.32
CA TYR A 118 -5.08 -2.36 -13.73
C TYR A 118 -4.11 -1.24 -14.07
N ASP A 119 -3.07 -1.57 -14.84
CA ASP A 119 -2.10 -0.62 -15.38
C ASP A 119 -2.05 -0.73 -16.90
N LEU A 120 -1.89 0.40 -17.58
CA LEU A 120 -1.77 0.50 -19.03
C LEU A 120 -0.58 1.39 -19.40
N ASN A 121 0.32 0.85 -20.25
CA ASN A 121 1.41 1.59 -20.85
C ASN A 121 1.06 1.95 -22.30
N PHE A 122 0.94 3.24 -22.58
CA PHE A 122 0.53 3.70 -23.92
C PHE A 122 1.65 3.69 -24.97
N ALA A 123 2.85 3.26 -24.64
CA ALA A 123 3.95 3.15 -25.60
C ALA A 123 3.60 2.24 -26.79
N GLU A 124 2.89 1.13 -26.53
CA GLU A 124 2.41 0.24 -27.61
C GLU A 124 1.32 0.86 -28.49
N PHE A 125 0.72 1.96 -28.05
CA PHE A 125 -0.30 2.73 -28.79
C PHE A 125 0.28 4.01 -29.41
N GLY A 126 1.62 4.13 -29.49
CA GLY A 126 2.30 5.27 -30.10
C GLY A 126 2.43 6.52 -29.21
N VAL A 127 2.15 6.41 -27.91
CA VAL A 127 2.31 7.50 -26.95
C VAL A 127 3.29 7.08 -25.85
N PRO A 128 4.61 6.99 -26.15
CA PRO A 128 5.60 6.64 -25.16
C PRO A 128 5.64 7.67 -24.03
N GLY A 129 5.87 7.20 -22.80
CA GLY A 129 5.88 8.03 -21.60
C GLY A 129 4.52 8.24 -20.96
N LEU A 130 3.40 7.96 -21.64
CA LEU A 130 2.07 8.00 -21.03
C LEU A 130 1.74 6.67 -20.38
N SER A 131 1.26 6.72 -19.12
CA SER A 131 0.76 5.58 -18.38
C SER A 131 -0.52 5.92 -17.64
N PHE A 132 -1.34 4.91 -17.44
CA PHE A 132 -2.58 4.96 -16.67
C PHE A 132 -2.59 3.84 -15.63
N MET A 133 -3.10 4.10 -14.44
CA MET A 133 -3.36 3.10 -13.42
C MET A 133 -4.71 3.39 -12.76
N THR A 134 -5.43 2.32 -12.48
CA THR A 134 -6.57 2.37 -11.56
C THR A 134 -6.56 1.16 -10.64
N ARG A 135 -6.98 1.36 -9.40
CA ARG A 135 -7.13 0.28 -8.43
C ARG A 135 -8.31 0.51 -7.51
N TYR A 136 -8.82 -0.58 -7.00
CA TYR A 136 -9.85 -0.59 -5.97
C TYR A 136 -9.41 -1.55 -4.86
N ILE A 137 -9.48 -1.07 -3.64
CA ILE A 137 -9.14 -1.83 -2.44
C ILE A 137 -10.34 -1.82 -1.49
N ARG A 138 -10.56 -2.93 -0.80
CA ARG A 138 -11.58 -3.04 0.24
C ARG A 138 -11.05 -3.79 1.45
N GLY A 139 -11.13 -3.15 2.62
CA GLY A 139 -10.81 -3.68 3.94
C GLY A 139 -12.07 -3.99 4.75
N THR A 140 -11.98 -4.99 5.60
CA THR A 140 -13.04 -5.41 6.51
C THR A 140 -12.47 -6.07 7.77
N GLY A 141 -13.20 -5.98 8.88
CA GLY A 141 -12.82 -6.60 10.13
C GLY A 141 -11.77 -5.81 10.91
N ALA A 142 -11.59 -4.52 10.60
CA ALA A 142 -10.69 -3.67 11.35
C ALA A 142 -11.19 -3.54 12.80
N ASN A 143 -10.37 -3.97 13.75
CA ASN A 143 -10.59 -3.78 15.17
C ASN A 143 -9.93 -2.46 15.59
N THR A 144 -10.73 -1.52 16.06
CA THR A 144 -10.28 -0.18 16.44
C THR A 144 -10.85 0.20 17.80
N ALA A 145 -10.41 1.31 18.36
CA ALA A 145 -10.95 1.80 19.64
C ALA A 145 -12.49 2.02 19.65
N THR A 146 -13.13 2.08 18.48
CA THR A 146 -14.57 2.39 18.38
C THR A 146 -15.40 1.31 17.70
N THR A 147 -14.80 0.31 17.06
CA THR A 147 -15.49 -0.77 16.36
C THR A 147 -14.62 -2.02 16.24
N ASP A 148 -15.25 -3.19 16.34
CA ASP A 148 -14.60 -4.50 16.14
C ASP A 148 -14.77 -5.03 14.71
N ASN A 149 -15.50 -4.33 13.85
CA ASN A 149 -15.78 -4.77 12.47
C ASN A 149 -15.79 -3.56 11.53
N GLY A 150 -14.75 -2.74 11.64
CA GLY A 150 -14.53 -1.62 10.77
C GLY A 150 -14.41 -2.04 9.31
N LYS A 151 -14.82 -1.16 8.42
CA LYS A 151 -14.78 -1.37 6.97
C LYS A 151 -14.25 -0.11 6.33
N GLU A 152 -13.40 -0.31 5.33
CA GLU A 152 -12.90 0.79 4.51
C GLU A 152 -12.73 0.36 3.06
N TRP A 153 -12.69 1.34 2.16
CA TRP A 153 -12.32 1.11 0.78
C TRP A 153 -11.67 2.35 0.17
N GLU A 154 -10.82 2.11 -0.80
CA GLU A 154 -10.15 3.16 -1.56
C GLU A 154 -10.17 2.84 -3.05
N ARG A 155 -10.38 3.87 -3.86
CA ARG A 155 -10.22 3.81 -5.31
C ARG A 155 -9.24 4.89 -5.73
N ASP A 156 -8.18 4.48 -6.43
CA ASP A 156 -7.22 5.39 -7.03
C ASP A 156 -7.29 5.38 -8.55
N ILE A 157 -7.09 6.54 -9.14
CA ILE A 157 -6.84 6.74 -10.56
C ILE A 157 -5.56 7.57 -10.66
N ASP A 158 -4.64 7.16 -11.53
CA ASP A 158 -3.35 7.81 -11.72
C ASP A 158 -3.03 7.88 -13.22
N VAL A 159 -2.72 9.08 -13.70
CA VAL A 159 -2.24 9.31 -15.07
C VAL A 159 -0.89 10.00 -14.97
N LYS A 160 0.13 9.43 -15.58
CA LYS A 160 1.48 10.01 -15.63
C LYS A 160 1.96 10.12 -17.05
N TYR A 161 2.58 11.26 -17.38
CA TYR A 161 3.29 11.47 -18.63
C TYR A 161 4.73 11.91 -18.34
N VAL A 162 5.69 11.26 -19.00
CA VAL A 162 7.12 11.57 -18.93
C VAL A 162 7.57 12.08 -20.27
N LEU A 163 8.18 13.26 -20.33
CA LEU A 163 8.76 13.81 -21.55
C LEU A 163 9.90 12.93 -22.04
N GLN A 164 9.82 12.47 -23.31
CA GLN A 164 10.73 11.49 -23.85
C GLN A 164 11.98 12.10 -24.48
N GLU A 165 11.92 13.38 -24.87
CA GLU A 165 12.98 14.08 -25.59
C GLU A 165 12.98 15.57 -25.29
N GLY A 166 13.94 16.31 -25.85
CA GLY A 166 14.10 17.76 -25.71
C GLY A 166 14.85 18.17 -24.44
N PRO A 167 14.98 19.48 -24.17
CA PRO A 167 15.78 20.00 -23.05
C PRO A 167 15.20 19.67 -21.68
N ALA A 168 13.92 19.30 -21.60
CA ALA A 168 13.24 18.88 -20.38
C ALA A 168 12.93 17.37 -20.38
N LYS A 169 13.71 16.57 -21.10
CA LYS A 169 13.59 15.10 -21.08
C LYS A 169 13.58 14.61 -19.61
N ASP A 170 12.77 13.57 -19.34
CA ASP A 170 12.55 12.98 -18.03
C ASP A 170 11.72 13.84 -17.05
N LEU A 171 11.33 15.07 -17.42
CA LEU A 171 10.30 15.81 -16.67
C LEU A 171 8.99 15.04 -16.73
N SER A 172 8.37 14.79 -15.59
CA SER A 172 7.10 14.07 -15.50
C SER A 172 5.99 14.90 -14.89
N PHE A 173 4.79 14.72 -15.41
CA PHE A 173 3.55 15.25 -14.89
C PHE A 173 2.66 14.10 -14.48
N ARG A 174 2.06 14.19 -13.30
CA ARG A 174 1.20 13.15 -12.77
C ARG A 174 -0.04 13.76 -12.15
N VAL A 175 -1.19 13.19 -12.49
CA VAL A 175 -2.47 13.48 -11.85
C VAL A 175 -2.91 12.22 -11.11
N ARG A 176 -3.09 12.33 -9.80
CA ARG A 176 -3.62 11.25 -8.98
C ARG A 176 -4.91 11.70 -8.32
N GLN A 177 -5.94 10.88 -8.42
CA GLN A 177 -7.20 11.04 -7.71
C GLN A 177 -7.38 9.82 -6.80
N ALA A 178 -7.64 10.06 -5.52
CA ALA A 178 -7.99 9.05 -4.54
C ALA A 178 -9.37 9.34 -3.95
N THR A 179 -10.20 8.32 -3.88
CA THR A 179 -11.50 8.35 -3.18
C THR A 179 -11.45 7.33 -2.06
N TYR A 180 -11.49 7.79 -0.82
CA TYR A 180 -11.45 6.94 0.37
C TYR A 180 -12.75 7.06 1.17
N ARG A 181 -13.25 5.93 1.67
CA ARG A 181 -14.43 5.85 2.55
C ARG A 181 -14.20 4.79 3.63
N SER A 182 -14.56 5.11 4.86
CA SER A 182 -14.50 4.15 5.97
C SER A 182 -15.70 4.29 6.89
N SER A 183 -15.98 3.24 7.63
CA SER A 183 -16.82 3.31 8.81
C SER A 183 -16.09 4.07 9.93
N ALA A 184 -16.85 4.62 10.88
CA ALA A 184 -16.29 5.42 11.97
C ALA A 184 -15.12 4.71 12.67
N GLY A 185 -14.05 5.46 12.91
CA GLY A 185 -12.91 5.03 13.71
C GLY A 185 -11.84 4.24 13.00
N VAL A 186 -11.98 3.86 11.73
CA VAL A 186 -10.94 3.09 11.02
C VAL A 186 -9.77 3.98 10.60
N TYR A 187 -10.03 5.18 10.12
CA TYR A 187 -8.97 6.09 9.71
C TYR A 187 -9.29 7.53 10.11
N TYR A 188 -8.38 8.19 10.79
CA TYR A 188 -8.41 9.61 11.22
C TYR A 188 -9.80 10.18 11.60
N GLY A 189 -10.77 9.34 11.92
CA GLY A 189 -12.09 9.76 12.41
C GLY A 189 -13.02 10.43 11.39
N SER A 190 -12.59 10.65 10.15
CA SER A 190 -13.38 11.45 9.17
C SER A 190 -14.26 10.61 8.25
N GLY A 191 -14.05 9.31 8.15
CA GLY A 191 -14.87 8.37 7.36
C GLY A 191 -14.87 8.57 5.85
N SER A 192 -14.49 9.75 5.35
CA SER A 192 -14.53 10.08 3.92
C SER A 192 -13.46 11.10 3.55
N LEU A 193 -12.75 10.83 2.46
CA LEU A 193 -11.77 11.75 1.90
C LEU A 193 -11.73 11.60 0.36
N ASP A 194 -11.78 12.71 -0.34
CA ASP A 194 -11.47 12.80 -1.77
C ASP A 194 -10.23 13.68 -1.93
N GLU A 195 -9.23 13.17 -2.65
CA GLU A 195 -7.98 13.87 -2.87
C GLU A 195 -7.65 13.92 -4.36
N LEU A 196 -7.20 15.08 -4.81
CA LEU A 196 -6.58 15.28 -6.12
C LEU A 196 -5.17 15.81 -5.92
N ARG A 197 -4.16 15.11 -6.46
CA ARG A 197 -2.76 15.55 -6.47
C ARG A 197 -2.31 15.82 -7.89
N LEU A 198 -1.69 17.00 -8.08
CA LEU A 198 -0.91 17.33 -9.26
C LEU A 198 0.56 17.27 -8.86
N ILE A 199 1.33 16.41 -9.50
CA ILE A 199 2.72 16.13 -9.14
C ILE A 199 3.59 16.41 -10.36
N VAL A 200 4.64 17.20 -10.17
CA VAL A 200 5.66 17.45 -11.19
C VAL A 200 7.00 17.03 -10.62
N GLU A 201 7.70 16.15 -11.33
CA GLU A 201 8.99 15.61 -10.91
C GLU A 201 10.00 15.76 -12.04
N TYR A 202 11.21 16.26 -11.72
CA TYR A 202 12.33 16.35 -12.63
C TYR A 202 13.59 15.81 -11.95
N PRO A 203 14.21 14.73 -12.48
CA PRO A 203 15.45 14.20 -11.91
C PRO A 203 16.61 15.17 -12.19
N LEU A 204 17.25 15.65 -11.14
CA LEU A 204 18.47 16.46 -11.25
C LEU A 204 19.67 15.55 -10.92
N SER A 205 20.60 15.45 -11.87
CA SER A 205 21.92 14.86 -11.63
C SER A 205 22.88 16.00 -11.25
N ILE A 206 23.41 15.98 -10.05
CA ILE A 206 24.41 16.93 -9.57
C ILE A 206 25.78 16.26 -9.63
#